data_8d13b900de56d27bc8b13b1772d35c4d
#
_entry.id   8d13b900de56d27bc8b13b1772d35c4d
#
_cell.length_a   1.000
_cell.length_b   1.000
_cell.length_c   1.000
_cell.angle_alpha   90.00
_cell.angle_beta   90.00
_cell.angle_gamma   90.00
#
_symmetry.space_group_name_H-M   'P 1'
#
loop_
_entity.id
_entity.type
_entity.pdbx_description
1 polymer ?
#
loop_
_entity_poly.entity_id
_entity_poly.type
_entity_poly.pdbx_seq_one_letter_code
_entity_poly.pdbx_strand_id
1 'polypeptide(L)'
;NWKKWTFSFFLQGTQGNDILNVNLKQFDVAVGSGNMPYFVFNNRWTPENRAAAKWPRADGTFTRAMKASDRYIVDGSYLRCKNISLSYNWAHPVKFVESINIVASITNLFTISGYEWYDPDVNAFGSDPTRRGVDMSSYPSARTFNLGIQLAF
;
A
#
# COMPACT_ATOMS: atom_id res chain seq x y z
N ASN A 1 -5.36 28.25 -7.34
CA ASN A 1 -6.53 29.06 -6.94
C ASN A 1 -7.19 29.68 -8.16
N TRP A 2 -8.50 29.62 -8.19
CA TRP A 2 -9.28 30.28 -9.23
C TRP A 2 -10.52 30.91 -8.59
N LYS A 3 -10.55 32.27 -8.54
CA LYS A 3 -11.60 33.05 -7.86
C LYS A 3 -11.79 32.60 -6.39
N LYS A 4 -12.96 31.99 -6.10
CA LYS A 4 -13.35 31.49 -4.77
C LYS A 4 -12.97 30.02 -4.55
N TRP A 5 -12.39 29.36 -5.55
CA TRP A 5 -12.01 27.97 -5.51
C TRP A 5 -10.53 27.79 -5.26
N THR A 6 -10.17 26.87 -4.38
CA THR A 6 -8.80 26.38 -4.21
C THR A 6 -8.78 24.88 -4.42
N PHE A 7 -7.95 24.46 -5.36
CA PHE A 7 -7.66 23.06 -5.61
C PHE A 7 -6.22 22.77 -5.22
N SER A 8 -6.00 21.70 -4.49
CA SER A 8 -4.67 21.20 -4.19
C SER A 8 -4.59 19.68 -4.34
N PHE A 9 -3.41 19.20 -4.71
CA PHE A 9 -3.11 17.78 -4.73
C PHE A 9 -1.67 17.57 -4.29
N PHE A 10 -1.41 16.41 -3.70
CA PHE A 10 -0.08 16.00 -3.29
C PHE A 10 0.18 14.57 -3.75
N LEU A 11 1.22 14.43 -4.58
CA LEU A 11 1.71 13.15 -5.06
C LEU A 11 3.00 12.79 -4.31
N GLN A 12 3.12 11.53 -3.95
CA GLN A 12 4.32 10.96 -3.35
C GLN A 12 4.66 9.66 -4.06
N GLY A 13 5.95 9.42 -4.27
CA GLY A 13 6.39 8.16 -4.87
C GLY A 13 7.86 7.90 -4.61
N THR A 14 8.24 6.66 -4.84
CA THR A 14 9.63 6.21 -4.89
C THR A 14 9.81 5.38 -6.14
N GLN A 15 11.03 5.35 -6.66
CA GLN A 15 11.37 4.57 -7.83
C GLN A 15 12.71 3.87 -7.61
N GLY A 16 12.79 2.60 -8.03
CA GLY A 16 14.02 1.81 -7.95
C GLY A 16 14.37 1.35 -6.53
N ASN A 17 13.39 1.30 -5.63
CA ASN A 17 13.54 0.71 -4.31
C ASN A 17 13.03 -0.73 -4.30
N ASP A 18 13.70 -1.57 -3.52
CA ASP A 18 13.30 -2.95 -3.31
C ASP A 18 12.50 -3.11 -2.01
N ILE A 19 11.57 -4.06 -2.02
CA ILE A 19 10.83 -4.51 -0.84
C ILE A 19 11.22 -5.96 -0.55
N LEU A 20 11.64 -6.23 0.68
CA LEU A 20 11.72 -7.58 1.22
C LEU A 20 10.34 -8.01 1.70
N ASN A 21 9.64 -8.80 0.88
CA ASN A 21 8.32 -9.32 1.22
C ASN A 21 8.44 -10.62 2.03
N VAL A 22 8.44 -10.48 3.35
CA VAL A 22 8.53 -11.62 4.28
C VAL A 22 7.29 -12.52 4.22
N ASN A 23 6.14 -11.98 3.75
CA ASN A 23 4.91 -12.76 3.62
C ASN A 23 5.08 -13.88 2.58
N LEU A 24 5.81 -13.63 1.49
CA LEU A 24 6.11 -14.66 0.49
C LEU A 24 6.88 -15.83 1.09
N LYS A 25 7.77 -15.55 2.05
CA LYS A 25 8.53 -16.59 2.75
C LYS A 25 7.64 -17.54 3.51
N GLN A 26 6.52 -17.07 4.06
CA GLN A 26 5.57 -17.93 4.77
C GLN A 26 4.89 -18.94 3.83
N PHE A 27 4.76 -18.61 2.55
CA PHE A 27 4.12 -19.48 1.56
C PHE A 27 5.07 -20.50 0.92
N ASP A 28 6.37 -20.26 0.98
CA ASP A 28 7.38 -21.25 0.58
C ASP A 28 7.40 -22.47 1.53
N VAL A 29 6.80 -22.29 2.72
CA VAL A 29 6.71 -23.33 3.74
C VAL A 29 5.26 -23.78 3.82
N ALA A 30 4.94 -24.87 3.20
CA ALA A 30 3.65 -25.55 3.41
C ALA A 30 3.64 -26.27 4.79
N VAL A 31 4.04 -25.58 5.85
CA VAL A 31 4.14 -26.13 7.20
C VAL A 31 3.32 -25.29 8.16
N GLY A 32 2.53 -25.95 8.98
CA GLY A 32 1.76 -25.33 10.05
C GLY A 32 0.27 -25.29 9.80
N SER A 33 -0.41 -24.47 10.59
CA SER A 33 -1.87 -24.34 10.62
C SER A 33 -2.42 -23.34 9.60
N GLY A 34 -1.58 -22.71 8.79
CA GLY A 34 -1.99 -21.71 7.79
C GLY A 34 -2.42 -22.36 6.47
N ASN A 35 -3.40 -21.74 5.82
CA ASN A 35 -3.82 -22.15 4.48
C ASN A 35 -2.82 -21.63 3.45
N MET A 36 -2.50 -22.47 2.45
CA MET A 36 -1.71 -22.08 1.29
C MET A 36 -2.56 -21.23 0.35
N PRO A 37 -2.08 -20.06 -0.12
CA PRO A 37 -2.77 -19.30 -1.15
C PRO A 37 -2.95 -20.10 -2.45
N TYR A 38 -4.07 -19.86 -3.15
CA TYR A 38 -4.42 -20.60 -4.35
C TYR A 38 -3.37 -20.48 -5.46
N PHE A 39 -2.76 -19.30 -5.62
CA PHE A 39 -1.69 -19.09 -6.61
C PHE A 39 -0.42 -19.90 -6.29
N VAL A 40 -0.10 -20.12 -5.01
CA VAL A 40 1.00 -20.99 -4.59
C VAL A 40 0.63 -22.45 -4.85
N PHE A 41 -0.58 -22.86 -4.46
CA PHE A 41 -1.06 -24.22 -4.65
C PHE A 41 -1.03 -24.65 -6.12
N ASN A 42 -1.50 -23.81 -7.04
CA ASN A 42 -1.55 -24.11 -8.47
C ASN A 42 -0.17 -24.14 -9.13
N ASN A 43 0.77 -23.35 -8.61
CA ASN A 43 2.10 -23.21 -9.21
C ASN A 43 3.21 -23.91 -8.40
N ARG A 44 2.83 -24.75 -7.41
CA ARG A 44 3.80 -25.55 -6.66
C ARG A 44 4.39 -26.65 -7.52
N TRP A 45 5.55 -27.13 -7.12
CA TRP A 45 6.16 -28.28 -7.76
C TRP A 45 5.33 -29.55 -7.52
N THR A 46 5.01 -30.26 -8.59
CA THR A 46 4.49 -31.63 -8.61
C THR A 46 5.22 -32.39 -9.72
N PRO A 47 5.20 -33.73 -9.74
CA PRO A 47 5.79 -34.50 -10.84
C PRO A 47 5.27 -34.08 -12.22
N GLU A 48 3.98 -33.73 -12.32
CA GLU A 48 3.28 -33.33 -13.55
C GLU A 48 3.61 -31.88 -13.95
N ASN A 49 3.87 -30.99 -12.96
CA ASN A 49 4.13 -29.56 -13.19
C ASN A 49 5.63 -29.19 -13.05
N ARG A 50 6.53 -30.15 -13.18
CA ARG A 50 7.95 -30.00 -12.89
C ARG A 50 8.64 -28.85 -13.63
N ALA A 51 8.31 -28.64 -14.90
CA ALA A 51 8.95 -27.62 -15.74
C ALA A 51 8.39 -26.21 -15.52
N ALA A 52 7.13 -26.07 -15.10
CA ALA A 52 6.44 -24.79 -14.94
C ALA A 52 6.28 -24.36 -13.48
N ALA A 53 6.74 -25.17 -12.53
CA ALA A 53 6.62 -24.91 -11.12
C ALA A 53 7.40 -23.64 -10.70
N LYS A 54 6.69 -22.69 -10.10
CA LYS A 54 7.25 -21.46 -9.54
C LYS A 54 7.48 -21.55 -8.04
N TRP A 55 6.85 -22.52 -7.37
CA TRP A 55 6.88 -22.71 -5.92
C TRP A 55 7.42 -24.09 -5.57
N PRO A 56 8.08 -24.26 -4.42
CA PRO A 56 8.61 -25.55 -4.02
C PRO A 56 7.51 -26.59 -3.81
N ARG A 57 7.94 -27.83 -3.63
CA ARG A 57 7.07 -28.93 -3.24
C ARG A 57 6.51 -28.70 -1.84
N ALA A 58 5.21 -28.95 -1.67
CA ALA A 58 4.57 -28.97 -0.37
C ALA A 58 4.88 -30.29 0.33
N ASP A 59 5.99 -30.38 1.05
CA ASP A 59 6.46 -31.61 1.72
C ASP A 59 6.38 -31.55 3.25
N GLY A 60 5.89 -30.42 3.78
CA GLY A 60 5.77 -30.24 5.24
C GLY A 60 7.09 -30.07 5.97
N THR A 61 8.24 -29.97 5.27
CA THR A 61 9.54 -29.81 5.91
C THR A 61 9.97 -28.34 5.98
N PHE A 62 10.38 -27.92 7.16
CA PHE A 62 10.68 -26.51 7.50
C PHE A 62 12.01 -25.99 6.93
N THR A 63 12.85 -26.85 6.39
CA THR A 63 14.28 -26.58 6.23
C THR A 63 14.64 -25.64 5.08
N ARG A 64 13.82 -25.47 4.06
CA ARG A 64 14.16 -24.64 2.88
C ARG A 64 13.75 -23.20 3.01
N ALA A 65 12.62 -22.93 3.58
CA ALA A 65 12.01 -21.59 3.63
C ALA A 65 12.64 -20.66 4.65
N MET A 66 13.55 -21.16 5.46
CA MET A 66 14.31 -20.33 6.42
C MET A 66 15.56 -19.68 5.79
N LYS A 67 15.90 -20.06 4.55
CA LYS A 67 17.06 -19.47 3.86
C LYS A 67 16.72 -18.11 3.28
N ALA A 68 17.66 -17.19 3.35
CA ALA A 68 17.59 -15.92 2.62
C ALA A 68 17.62 -16.21 1.12
N SER A 69 16.75 -15.52 0.37
CA SER A 69 16.64 -15.66 -1.07
C SER A 69 16.20 -14.33 -1.67
N ASP A 70 16.75 -13.99 -2.82
CA ASP A 70 16.34 -12.87 -3.67
C ASP A 70 14.89 -12.99 -4.17
N ARG A 71 14.34 -14.18 -4.17
CA ARG A 71 12.94 -14.49 -4.49
C ARG A 71 11.92 -13.65 -3.70
N TYR A 72 12.28 -13.21 -2.50
CA TYR A 72 11.44 -12.40 -1.63
C TYR A 72 11.68 -10.90 -1.81
N ILE A 73 12.63 -10.53 -2.67
CA ILE A 73 12.92 -9.15 -3.02
C ILE A 73 12.10 -8.81 -4.26
N VAL A 74 11.26 -7.81 -4.14
CA VAL A 74 10.35 -7.38 -5.21
C VAL A 74 10.45 -5.88 -5.40
N ASP A 75 10.12 -5.40 -6.61
CA ASP A 75 10.10 -3.97 -6.90
C ASP A 75 9.07 -3.26 -6.03
N GLY A 76 9.53 -2.26 -5.29
CA GLY A 76 8.75 -1.40 -4.42
C GLY A 76 8.41 -0.03 -5.01
N SER A 77 8.67 0.17 -6.29
CA SER A 77 8.36 1.44 -6.96
C SER A 77 6.87 1.74 -6.93
N TYR A 78 6.53 2.98 -6.59
CA TYR A 78 5.13 3.40 -6.58
C TYR A 78 4.97 4.91 -6.79
N LEU A 79 3.77 5.30 -7.21
CA LEU A 79 3.26 6.67 -7.22
C LEU A 79 1.90 6.70 -6.55
N ARG A 80 1.73 7.53 -5.53
CA ARG A 80 0.49 7.66 -4.75
C ARG A 80 -0.03 9.09 -4.76
N CYS A 81 -1.33 9.25 -4.98
CA CYS A 81 -2.02 10.48 -4.66
C CYS A 81 -2.39 10.47 -3.17
N LYS A 82 -1.51 11.08 -2.35
CA LYS A 82 -1.65 11.12 -0.88
C LYS A 82 -2.79 12.01 -0.44
N ASN A 83 -3.00 13.11 -1.13
CA ASN A 83 -4.08 14.04 -0.82
C ASN A 83 -4.55 14.76 -2.08
N ILE A 84 -5.85 14.92 -2.18
CA ILE A 84 -6.51 15.84 -3.12
C ILE A 84 -7.56 16.60 -2.35
N SER A 85 -7.62 17.91 -2.52
CA SER A 85 -8.64 18.73 -1.88
C SER A 85 -9.17 19.82 -2.79
N LEU A 86 -10.44 20.10 -2.61
CA LEU A 86 -11.15 21.20 -3.25
C LEU A 86 -11.83 22.00 -2.15
N SER A 87 -11.59 23.30 -2.10
CA SER A 87 -12.28 24.20 -1.20
C SER A 87 -12.95 25.35 -1.94
N TYR A 88 -14.06 25.78 -1.39
CA TYR A 88 -14.82 26.92 -1.86
C TYR A 88 -15.00 27.93 -0.73
N ASN A 89 -14.54 29.16 -0.94
CA ASN A 89 -14.69 30.26 0.02
C ASN A 89 -15.85 31.16 -0.41
N TRP A 90 -16.87 31.22 0.41
CA TRP A 90 -18.03 32.08 0.25
C TRP A 90 -17.92 33.26 1.21
N ALA A 91 -17.40 34.40 0.75
CA ALA A 91 -17.25 35.59 1.53
C ALA A 91 -18.62 36.31 1.68
N HIS A 92 -18.89 36.76 2.92
CA HIS A 92 -20.08 37.56 3.29
C HIS A 92 -21.41 36.94 2.82
N PRO A 93 -21.72 35.66 3.12
CA PRO A 93 -22.97 35.03 2.69
C PRO A 93 -24.20 35.68 3.32
N VAL A 94 -24.05 36.13 4.57
CA VAL A 94 -25.07 36.85 5.35
C VAL A 94 -24.39 37.87 6.28
N LYS A 95 -25.19 38.84 6.79
CA LYS A 95 -24.72 40.01 7.52
C LYS A 95 -23.89 39.72 8.79
N PHE A 96 -24.06 38.55 9.40
CA PHE A 96 -23.39 38.14 10.62
C PHE A 96 -22.27 37.09 10.40
N VAL A 97 -22.03 36.66 9.15
CA VAL A 97 -21.01 35.65 8.84
C VAL A 97 -20.03 36.27 7.86
N GLU A 98 -18.78 36.37 8.27
CA GLU A 98 -17.70 36.92 7.44
C GLU A 98 -17.37 35.99 6.28
N SER A 99 -17.25 34.71 6.52
CA SER A 99 -17.02 33.75 5.44
C SER A 99 -17.47 32.33 5.82
N ILE A 100 -17.82 31.55 4.80
CA ILE A 100 -18.02 30.10 4.85
C ILE A 100 -17.00 29.46 3.93
N ASN A 101 -16.17 28.57 4.47
CA ASN A 101 -15.26 27.78 3.68
C ASN A 101 -15.70 26.31 3.71
N ILE A 102 -16.05 25.78 2.55
CA ILE A 102 -16.46 24.38 2.36
C ILE A 102 -15.26 23.65 1.77
N VAL A 103 -14.82 22.57 2.43
CA VAL A 103 -13.65 21.79 2.04
C VAL A 103 -14.04 20.33 1.85
N ALA A 104 -13.78 19.80 0.66
CA ALA A 104 -13.84 18.37 0.40
C ALA A 104 -12.42 17.85 0.16
N SER A 105 -12.03 16.75 0.79
CA SER A 105 -10.73 16.16 0.58
C SER A 105 -10.76 14.64 0.58
N ILE A 106 -9.82 14.04 -0.16
CA ILE A 106 -9.63 12.60 -0.23
C ILE A 106 -8.17 12.31 0.06
N THR A 107 -7.93 11.42 1.02
CA THR A 107 -6.59 10.92 1.35
C THR A 107 -6.40 9.55 0.73
N ASN A 108 -5.21 9.28 0.20
CA ASN A 108 -4.84 8.03 -0.46
C ASN A 108 -5.81 7.64 -1.60
N LEU A 109 -6.07 8.59 -2.50
CA LEU A 109 -7.05 8.41 -3.58
C LEU A 109 -6.72 7.21 -4.47
N PHE A 110 -5.45 7.09 -4.89
CA PHE A 110 -4.96 5.95 -5.66
C PHE A 110 -3.46 5.71 -5.40
N THR A 111 -3.03 4.48 -5.66
CA THR A 111 -1.62 4.10 -5.72
C THR A 111 -1.40 3.31 -7.01
N ILE A 112 -0.39 3.70 -7.77
CA ILE A 112 0.09 3.00 -8.97
C ILE A 112 1.39 2.32 -8.56
N SER A 113 1.46 0.98 -8.65
CA SER A 113 2.63 0.18 -8.28
C SER A 113 2.58 -1.16 -8.98
N GLY A 114 3.74 -1.76 -9.23
CA GLY A 114 3.88 -3.16 -9.61
C GLY A 114 3.88 -4.13 -8.43
N TYR A 115 3.85 -3.63 -7.20
CA TYR A 115 3.82 -4.44 -6.00
C TYR A 115 2.47 -5.15 -5.84
N GLU A 116 2.47 -6.47 -5.91
CA GLU A 116 1.24 -7.29 -5.95
C GLU A 116 0.62 -7.55 -4.56
N TRP A 117 1.21 -7.00 -3.49
CA TRP A 117 0.70 -7.15 -2.12
C TRP A 117 -0.12 -5.92 -1.70
N TYR A 118 -0.35 -5.73 -0.40
CA TYR A 118 -1.29 -4.72 0.10
C TYR A 118 -0.88 -3.27 -0.15
N ASP A 119 0.34 -2.89 0.22
CA ASP A 119 0.81 -1.50 0.15
C ASP A 119 2.32 -1.46 -0.11
N PRO A 120 2.82 -0.75 -1.12
CA PRO A 120 4.25 -0.63 -1.39
C PRO A 120 4.99 0.31 -0.41
N ASP A 121 4.29 1.17 0.32
CA ASP A 121 4.86 2.08 1.33
C ASP A 121 4.96 1.36 2.67
N VAL A 122 5.75 0.29 2.70
CA VAL A 122 5.85 -0.62 3.85
C VAL A 122 7.01 -0.27 4.77
N ASN A 123 6.75 -0.38 6.07
CA ASN A 123 7.76 -0.29 7.11
C ASN A 123 7.34 -1.11 8.34
N ALA A 124 7.65 -2.39 8.35
CA ALA A 124 7.32 -3.29 9.44
C ALA A 124 7.96 -2.90 10.78
N PHE A 125 8.99 -2.07 10.76
CA PHE A 125 9.73 -1.63 11.95
C PHE A 125 9.39 -0.18 12.38
N GLY A 126 8.29 0.34 11.90
CA GLY A 126 7.77 1.65 12.30
C GLY A 126 8.69 2.81 11.91
N SER A 127 9.21 3.53 12.90
CA SER A 127 10.04 4.71 12.67
C SER A 127 11.53 4.41 12.43
N ASP A 128 11.95 3.13 12.39
CA ASP A 128 13.35 2.79 12.16
C ASP A 128 13.75 3.04 10.69
N PRO A 129 14.54 4.08 10.39
CA PRO A 129 14.88 4.43 9.02
C PRO A 129 15.87 3.44 8.37
N THR A 130 16.54 2.61 9.16
CA THR A 130 17.55 1.66 8.69
C THR A 130 16.95 0.35 8.18
N ARG A 131 15.66 0.12 8.46
CA ARG A 131 14.94 -1.12 8.12
C ARG A 131 13.67 -0.87 7.30
N ARG A 132 13.67 0.19 6.51
CA ARG A 132 12.59 0.46 5.56
C ARG A 132 12.55 -0.60 4.45
N GLY A 133 11.38 -0.77 3.83
CA GLY A 133 11.19 -1.71 2.73
C GLY A 133 11.07 -3.16 3.17
N VAL A 134 10.71 -3.42 4.42
CA VAL A 134 10.38 -4.76 4.90
C VAL A 134 8.87 -4.86 5.10
N ASP A 135 8.22 -5.77 4.37
CA ASP A 135 6.81 -6.09 4.54
C ASP A 135 6.62 -7.36 5.37
N MET A 136 6.01 -7.20 6.54
CA MET A 136 5.60 -8.27 7.45
C MET A 136 4.12 -8.14 7.76
N SER A 137 3.25 -8.31 6.75
CA SER A 137 1.80 -8.17 6.86
C SER A 137 1.37 -6.74 7.24
N SER A 138 2.02 -5.75 6.63
CA SER A 138 1.68 -4.34 6.82
C SER A 138 0.25 -4.07 6.38
N TYR A 139 -0.51 -3.38 7.22
CA TYR A 139 -1.89 -3.03 6.88
C TYR A 139 -1.93 -1.93 5.81
N PRO A 140 -2.79 -2.04 4.79
CA PRO A 140 -2.85 -1.05 3.71
C PRO A 140 -3.36 0.31 4.20
N SER A 141 -2.82 1.37 3.61
CA SER A 141 -3.27 2.74 3.88
C SER A 141 -4.73 2.94 3.47
N ALA A 142 -5.57 3.36 4.41
CA ALA A 142 -7.00 3.58 4.14
C ALA A 142 -7.22 4.78 3.22
N ARG A 143 -8.20 4.65 2.30
CA ARG A 143 -8.75 5.79 1.57
C ARG A 143 -9.80 6.47 2.46
N THR A 144 -9.62 7.78 2.68
CA THR A 144 -10.50 8.56 3.55
C THR A 144 -11.10 9.73 2.78
N PHE A 145 -12.41 9.90 2.92
CA PHE A 145 -13.16 11.04 2.37
C PHE A 145 -13.55 11.97 3.52
N ASN A 146 -13.19 13.23 3.40
CA ASN A 146 -13.51 14.24 4.40
C ASN A 146 -14.31 15.36 3.76
N LEU A 147 -15.33 15.82 4.46
CA LEU A 147 -16.09 17.03 4.15
C LEU A 147 -16.11 17.90 5.40
N GLY A 148 -15.68 19.14 5.26
CA GLY A 148 -15.62 20.12 6.34
C GLY A 148 -16.27 21.43 5.95
N ILE A 149 -16.84 22.11 6.95
CA ILE A 149 -17.36 23.47 6.83
C ILE A 149 -16.72 24.29 7.95
N GLN A 150 -16.09 25.40 7.60
CA GLN A 150 -15.53 26.38 8.51
C GLN A 150 -16.29 27.68 8.41
N LEU A 151 -16.70 28.24 9.53
CA LEU A 151 -17.44 29.49 9.63
C LEU A 151 -16.55 30.53 10.32
N ALA A 152 -16.48 31.73 9.75
CA ALA A 152 -15.89 32.90 10.40
C ALA A 152 -16.99 33.96 10.62
N PHE A 153 -16.99 34.54 11.83
CA PHE A 153 -17.97 35.53 12.28
C PHE A 153 -17.29 36.87 12.54
#